data_92fd09ad223676048b78dafcd09c258a
#
_entry.id   92fd09ad223676048b78dafcd09c258a
#
_cell.length_a   1.000
_cell.length_b   1.000
_cell.length_c   1.000
_cell.angle_alpha   90.00
_cell.angle_beta   90.00
_cell.angle_gamma   90.00
#
_symmetry.space_group_name_H-M   'P 1'
#
loop_
_entity.id
_entity.type
_entity.pdbx_description
1 polymer ?
#
loop_
_entity_poly.entity_id
_entity_poly.type
_entity_poly.pdbx_seq_one_letter_code
_entity_poly.pdbx_strand_id
1 'polypeptide(L)'
;MSDMTTDELLPAIEELQPHFMGKGSVKQLSGGNINIVWRVDGDPDSLIAKHAPPHIATNPDVPLSNERLSFEARALSLFSSDGRLQKLANQSIRPPVLLSFDPDRSLLLMEDVGDFTELNRVKMDTVPSKITGERLGRFIGKFHRTSFMDNEFRDSFKNIEIQKVRHQLQYEPACTYGDWDDPSTKAMIKKRSRDLGESLQDTGTCLVMGDLWPPSVFVNETAAIRLIDWEFAHFGRPLQDVGHFAAHCWMQRQVDESNNASDWWDELWRSFIDGYKHAAGDCYSKLFNSEEKNNIGIHIGTEILIRAFGPFRDGYVYDPFEEGHTVLYDAQKAAADFICEPNAAIEAFGF
;
A
#
# COMPACT_ATOMS: atom_id res chain seq x y z
N MET A 1 -22.96 -12.01 -8.51
CA MET A 1 -23.48 -11.80 -7.15
C MET A 1 -23.82 -10.33 -7.03
N SER A 2 -24.92 -9.99 -6.35
CA SER A 2 -25.23 -8.61 -5.96
C SER A 2 -24.26 -8.18 -4.85
N ASP A 3 -24.01 -6.88 -4.72
CA ASP A 3 -23.25 -6.34 -3.60
C ASP A 3 -23.96 -6.67 -2.28
N MET A 4 -23.18 -6.99 -1.25
CA MET A 4 -23.70 -7.27 0.09
C MET A 4 -24.35 -6.01 0.67
N THR A 5 -25.55 -6.13 1.16
CA THR A 5 -26.28 -5.06 1.84
C THR A 5 -26.05 -5.10 3.36
N THR A 6 -26.36 -3.99 4.03
CA THR A 6 -26.29 -3.93 5.50
C THR A 6 -27.22 -4.95 6.17
N ASP A 7 -28.38 -5.24 5.55
CA ASP A 7 -29.36 -6.21 6.07
C ASP A 7 -28.86 -7.67 5.98
N GLU A 8 -27.98 -7.97 5.01
CA GLU A 8 -27.32 -9.27 4.86
C GLU A 8 -26.08 -9.40 5.75
N LEU A 9 -25.45 -8.29 6.10
CA LEU A 9 -24.18 -8.24 6.84
C LEU A 9 -24.33 -8.76 8.27
N LEU A 10 -25.33 -8.26 9.04
CA LEU A 10 -25.48 -8.61 10.44
C LEU A 10 -25.73 -10.12 10.66
N PRO A 11 -26.64 -10.79 9.91
CA PRO A 11 -26.80 -12.23 9.99
C PRO A 11 -25.52 -13.00 9.66
N ALA A 12 -24.74 -12.54 8.67
CA ALA A 12 -23.47 -13.17 8.31
C ALA A 12 -22.42 -13.04 9.45
N ILE A 13 -22.37 -11.88 10.11
CA ILE A 13 -21.48 -11.67 11.26
C ILE A 13 -21.87 -12.59 12.43
N GLU A 14 -23.17 -12.69 12.76
CA GLU A 14 -23.66 -13.58 13.83
C GLU A 14 -23.31 -15.04 13.57
N GLU A 15 -23.38 -15.49 12.31
CA GLU A 15 -22.98 -16.84 11.91
C GLU A 15 -21.46 -17.06 12.08
N LEU A 16 -20.65 -16.11 11.62
CA LEU A 16 -19.18 -16.23 11.61
C LEU A 16 -18.53 -15.94 12.97
N GLN A 17 -19.18 -15.14 13.80
CA GLN A 17 -18.73 -14.71 15.12
C GLN A 17 -19.86 -14.85 16.16
N PRO A 18 -20.24 -16.08 16.58
CA PRO A 18 -21.40 -16.31 17.45
C PRO A 18 -21.33 -15.65 18.84
N HIS A 19 -20.12 -15.22 19.25
CA HIS A 19 -19.89 -14.53 20.52
C HIS A 19 -19.87 -13.00 20.39
N PHE A 20 -19.92 -12.49 19.18
CA PHE A 20 -20.01 -11.05 18.92
C PHE A 20 -21.47 -10.60 19.09
N MET A 21 -21.69 -9.67 19.98
CA MET A 21 -23.01 -9.07 20.19
C MET A 21 -23.03 -7.68 19.57
N GLY A 22 -23.64 -7.57 18.38
CA GLY A 22 -23.82 -6.29 17.71
C GLY A 22 -24.68 -5.33 18.56
N LYS A 23 -24.23 -4.07 18.70
CA LYS A 23 -24.99 -3.01 19.40
C LYS A 23 -25.91 -2.23 18.45
N GLY A 24 -26.16 -2.76 17.24
CA GLY A 24 -27.11 -2.21 16.27
C GLY A 24 -26.59 -1.02 15.46
N SER A 25 -25.35 -0.56 15.68
CA SER A 25 -24.75 0.48 14.86
C SER A 25 -23.83 -0.15 13.81
N VAL A 26 -24.19 0.04 12.55
CA VAL A 26 -23.40 -0.33 11.37
C VAL A 26 -23.12 0.93 10.57
N LYS A 27 -21.85 1.27 10.41
CA LYS A 27 -21.44 2.45 9.66
C LYS A 27 -20.58 2.02 8.48
N GLN A 28 -21.04 2.28 7.26
CA GLN A 28 -20.17 2.15 6.08
C GLN A 28 -19.08 3.22 6.14
N LEU A 29 -17.83 2.78 5.98
CA LEU A 29 -16.67 3.66 5.97
C LEU A 29 -16.44 4.19 4.55
N SER A 30 -16.08 5.49 4.46
CA SER A 30 -15.65 6.12 3.22
C SER A 30 -14.14 5.98 3.06
N GLY A 31 -13.64 5.93 1.82
CA GLY A 31 -12.19 5.93 1.52
C GLY A 31 -11.67 4.61 0.95
N GLY A 32 -12.43 3.51 1.02
CA GLY A 32 -12.12 2.29 0.27
C GLY A 32 -12.61 2.41 -1.18
N ASN A 33 -11.71 2.34 -2.16
CA ASN A 33 -12.09 2.45 -3.57
C ASN A 33 -12.58 1.13 -4.16
N ILE A 34 -12.01 0.01 -3.74
CA ILE A 34 -12.21 -1.29 -4.39
C ILE A 34 -13.09 -2.25 -3.59
N ASN A 35 -13.29 -2.02 -2.29
CA ASN A 35 -14.13 -2.83 -1.40
C ASN A 35 -15.19 -1.98 -0.70
N ILE A 36 -16.24 -2.66 -0.24
CA ILE A 36 -17.22 -2.08 0.67
C ILE A 36 -16.79 -2.43 2.09
N VAL A 37 -16.64 -1.42 2.94
CA VAL A 37 -16.11 -1.58 4.30
C VAL A 37 -17.10 -1.02 5.31
N TRP A 38 -17.38 -1.77 6.36
CA TRP A 38 -18.23 -1.34 7.46
C TRP A 38 -17.50 -1.46 8.80
N ARG A 39 -17.73 -0.51 9.67
CA ARG A 39 -17.49 -0.62 11.09
C ARG A 39 -18.79 -1.07 11.76
N VAL A 40 -18.72 -2.12 12.56
CA VAL A 40 -19.86 -2.68 13.28
C VAL A 40 -19.57 -2.59 14.76
N ASP A 41 -20.37 -1.77 15.46
CA ASP A 41 -20.25 -1.63 16.91
C ASP A 41 -20.76 -2.89 17.62
N GLY A 42 -19.99 -3.38 18.59
CA GLY A 42 -20.31 -4.62 19.30
C GLY A 42 -19.69 -4.74 20.68
N ASP A 43 -19.87 -5.91 21.26
CA ASP A 43 -19.31 -6.31 22.55
C ASP A 43 -18.51 -7.62 22.36
N PRO A 44 -17.26 -7.75 22.83
CA PRO A 44 -16.56 -6.77 23.69
C PRO A 44 -16.05 -5.52 22.95
N ASP A 45 -15.74 -5.61 21.65
CA ASP A 45 -15.17 -4.52 20.85
C ASP A 45 -15.88 -4.40 19.50
N SER A 46 -15.76 -3.28 18.82
CA SER A 46 -16.17 -3.13 17.42
C SER A 46 -15.31 -3.98 16.49
N LEU A 47 -15.85 -4.32 15.33
CA LEU A 47 -15.12 -5.02 14.28
C LEU A 47 -15.24 -4.28 12.93
N ILE A 48 -14.32 -4.58 12.03
CA ILE A 48 -14.38 -4.17 10.63
C ILE A 48 -14.82 -5.35 9.78
N ALA A 49 -15.85 -5.12 8.96
CA ALA A 49 -16.32 -6.05 7.94
C ALA A 49 -15.96 -5.49 6.56
N LYS A 50 -15.27 -6.29 5.75
CA LYS A 50 -14.81 -5.92 4.40
C LYS A 50 -15.40 -6.91 3.40
N HIS A 51 -16.14 -6.40 2.41
CA HIS A 51 -16.71 -7.19 1.33
C HIS A 51 -16.13 -6.79 -0.01
N ALA A 52 -15.71 -7.77 -0.80
CA ALA A 52 -15.19 -7.57 -2.14
C ALA A 52 -16.24 -7.91 -3.19
N PRO A 53 -16.90 -6.95 -3.82
CA PRO A 53 -17.71 -7.21 -5.00
C PRO A 53 -16.83 -7.66 -6.19
N PRO A 54 -17.40 -8.32 -7.23
CA PRO A 54 -16.65 -8.75 -8.42
C PRO A 54 -16.29 -7.59 -9.37
N HIS A 55 -16.23 -6.39 -8.85
CA HIS A 55 -15.89 -5.14 -9.53
C HIS A 55 -15.26 -4.14 -8.54
N ILE A 56 -14.82 -3.00 -9.02
CA ILE A 56 -14.38 -1.90 -8.16
C ILE A 56 -15.62 -1.29 -7.47
N ALA A 57 -15.65 -1.23 -6.14
CA ALA A 57 -16.84 -0.80 -5.39
C ALA A 57 -17.30 0.62 -5.77
N THR A 58 -16.37 1.54 -6.08
CA THR A 58 -16.69 2.91 -6.53
C THR A 58 -16.93 3.02 -8.03
N ASN A 59 -16.66 1.99 -8.83
CA ASN A 59 -16.86 1.96 -10.27
C ASN A 59 -17.30 0.56 -10.73
N PRO A 60 -18.60 0.21 -10.64
CA PRO A 60 -19.11 -1.12 -10.95
C PRO A 60 -18.89 -1.57 -12.40
N ASP A 61 -18.60 -0.65 -13.32
CA ASP A 61 -18.30 -0.99 -14.72
C ASP A 61 -16.91 -1.59 -14.91
N VAL A 62 -16.05 -1.55 -13.89
CA VAL A 62 -14.69 -2.10 -13.93
C VAL A 62 -14.65 -3.44 -13.17
N PRO A 63 -14.56 -4.58 -13.88
CA PRO A 63 -14.45 -5.89 -13.24
C PRO A 63 -13.16 -5.99 -12.40
N LEU A 64 -13.28 -6.58 -11.22
CA LEU A 64 -12.14 -6.88 -10.35
C LEU A 64 -12.42 -8.18 -9.59
N SER A 65 -11.46 -9.10 -9.61
CA SER A 65 -11.61 -10.39 -8.92
C SER A 65 -11.82 -10.19 -7.41
N ASN A 66 -12.83 -10.85 -6.86
CA ASN A 66 -13.10 -10.87 -5.42
C ASN A 66 -12.13 -11.77 -4.64
N GLU A 67 -11.29 -12.58 -5.32
CA GLU A 67 -10.23 -13.38 -4.70
C GLU A 67 -9.21 -12.52 -3.92
N ARG A 68 -9.15 -11.21 -4.19
CA ARG A 68 -8.29 -10.26 -3.46
C ARG A 68 -8.46 -10.35 -1.95
N LEU A 69 -9.69 -10.56 -1.44
CA LEU A 69 -9.90 -10.76 0.00
C LEU A 69 -9.37 -12.10 0.53
N SER A 70 -9.28 -13.13 -0.30
CA SER A 70 -8.62 -14.38 0.08
C SER A 70 -7.13 -14.17 0.31
N PHE A 71 -6.49 -13.30 -0.47
CA PHE A 71 -5.09 -12.92 -0.26
C PHE A 71 -4.92 -12.08 1.00
N GLU A 72 -5.85 -11.14 1.28
CA GLU A 72 -5.84 -10.38 2.52
C GLU A 72 -6.02 -11.29 3.75
N ALA A 73 -7.02 -12.17 3.76
CA ALA A 73 -7.24 -13.12 4.83
C ALA A 73 -6.02 -14.01 5.08
N ARG A 74 -5.40 -14.51 3.99
CA ARG A 74 -4.18 -15.31 4.04
C ARG A 74 -3.00 -14.51 4.59
N ALA A 75 -2.82 -13.25 4.17
CA ALA A 75 -1.76 -12.40 4.67
C ALA A 75 -1.92 -12.11 6.17
N LEU A 76 -3.13 -11.76 6.63
CA LEU A 76 -3.41 -11.53 8.04
C LEU A 76 -3.18 -12.80 8.89
N SER A 77 -3.53 -13.98 8.38
CA SER A 77 -3.31 -15.26 9.08
C SER A 77 -1.84 -15.57 9.33
N LEU A 78 -0.92 -15.04 8.51
CA LEU A 78 0.52 -15.22 8.74
C LEU A 78 1.02 -14.61 10.05
N PHE A 79 0.30 -13.64 10.59
CA PHE A 79 0.64 -12.93 11.83
C PHE A 79 -0.14 -13.42 13.05
N SER A 80 -1.04 -14.40 12.89
CA SER A 80 -1.78 -15.03 14.00
C SER A 80 -0.84 -15.82 14.93
N SER A 81 -1.37 -16.35 16.03
CA SER A 81 -0.59 -17.06 17.07
C SER A 81 0.19 -18.28 16.57
N ASP A 82 -0.25 -18.89 15.50
CA ASP A 82 0.36 -20.05 14.82
C ASP A 82 0.92 -19.69 13.42
N GLY A 83 0.82 -18.42 13.04
CA GLY A 83 1.27 -17.92 11.74
C GLY A 83 2.79 -17.86 11.59
N ARG A 84 3.28 -18.09 10.39
CA ARG A 84 4.72 -18.11 10.08
C ARG A 84 5.44 -16.80 10.35
N LEU A 85 4.72 -15.68 10.35
CA LEU A 85 5.24 -14.34 10.60
C LEU A 85 4.84 -13.77 11.96
N GLN A 86 4.27 -14.58 12.86
CA GLN A 86 3.85 -14.19 14.20
C GLN A 86 4.91 -13.37 14.95
N LYS A 87 6.19 -13.77 14.86
CA LYS A 87 7.29 -13.10 15.56
C LYS A 87 7.60 -11.68 15.06
N LEU A 88 7.06 -11.28 13.90
CA LEU A 88 7.20 -9.92 13.38
C LEU A 88 6.17 -8.99 14.02
N ALA A 89 5.00 -9.51 14.38
CA ALA A 89 3.91 -8.76 14.99
C ALA A 89 4.14 -8.57 16.50
N ASN A 90 3.93 -7.35 16.97
CA ASN A 90 3.96 -7.01 18.40
C ASN A 90 3.09 -5.77 18.67
N GLN A 91 2.99 -5.35 19.94
CA GLN A 91 2.16 -4.20 20.33
C GLN A 91 2.51 -2.90 19.61
N SER A 92 3.79 -2.73 19.23
CA SER A 92 4.25 -1.50 18.57
C SER A 92 3.98 -1.49 17.06
N ILE A 93 3.92 -2.68 16.41
CA ILE A 93 3.60 -2.78 14.98
C ILE A 93 3.03 -4.16 14.64
N ARG A 94 1.90 -4.19 13.96
CA ARG A 94 1.26 -5.39 13.46
C ARG A 94 0.13 -5.08 12.47
N PRO A 95 -0.33 -6.02 11.66
CA PRO A 95 -1.64 -5.96 11.00
C PRO A 95 -2.79 -6.05 12.01
N PRO A 96 -4.03 -5.75 11.58
CA PRO A 96 -5.25 -6.14 12.33
C PRO A 96 -5.31 -7.66 12.52
N VAL A 97 -5.98 -8.09 13.59
CA VAL A 97 -6.25 -9.51 13.80
C VAL A 97 -7.35 -9.96 12.85
N LEU A 98 -7.11 -11.04 12.10
CA LEU A 98 -8.16 -11.72 11.34
C LEU A 98 -9.11 -12.41 12.32
N LEU A 99 -10.40 -12.09 12.25
CA LEU A 99 -11.46 -12.71 13.07
C LEU A 99 -12.11 -13.87 12.33
N SER A 100 -12.52 -13.65 11.08
CA SER A 100 -13.11 -14.67 10.21
C SER A 100 -12.99 -14.29 8.75
N PHE A 101 -13.05 -15.29 7.85
CA PHE A 101 -13.16 -15.08 6.42
C PHE A 101 -14.14 -16.10 5.82
N ASP A 102 -15.13 -15.60 5.10
CA ASP A 102 -16.10 -16.36 4.33
C ASP A 102 -15.82 -16.17 2.84
N PRO A 103 -15.22 -17.17 2.16
CA PRO A 103 -14.91 -17.09 0.74
C PRO A 103 -16.16 -17.07 -0.16
N ASP A 104 -17.27 -17.73 0.27
CA ASP A 104 -18.50 -17.82 -0.53
C ASP A 104 -19.21 -16.47 -0.60
N ARG A 105 -19.17 -15.70 0.50
CA ARG A 105 -19.71 -14.34 0.57
C ARG A 105 -18.69 -13.27 0.24
N SER A 106 -17.43 -13.62 0.00
CA SER A 106 -16.30 -12.66 -0.11
C SER A 106 -16.31 -11.65 1.03
N LEU A 107 -16.48 -12.13 2.27
CA LEU A 107 -16.62 -11.33 3.49
C LEU A 107 -15.46 -11.64 4.45
N LEU A 108 -14.71 -10.61 4.81
CA LEU A 108 -13.63 -10.68 5.78
C LEU A 108 -14.01 -9.86 7.01
N LEU A 109 -13.87 -10.48 8.20
CA LEU A 109 -14.05 -9.83 9.48
C LEU A 109 -12.70 -9.71 10.17
N MET A 110 -12.36 -8.50 10.61
CA MET A 110 -11.10 -8.23 11.29
C MET A 110 -11.27 -7.26 12.45
N GLU A 111 -10.25 -7.17 13.29
CA GLU A 111 -10.13 -6.21 14.37
C GLU A 111 -10.37 -4.78 13.87
N ASP A 112 -11.17 -4.02 14.61
CA ASP A 112 -11.19 -2.57 14.49
C ASP A 112 -9.96 -1.99 15.22
N VAL A 113 -9.12 -1.28 14.48
CA VAL A 113 -7.89 -0.69 15.05
C VAL A 113 -8.16 0.52 15.96
N GLY A 114 -9.43 0.94 16.08
CA GLY A 114 -9.84 1.98 17.04
C GLY A 114 -9.33 3.37 16.73
N ASP A 115 -8.71 4.01 17.73
CA ASP A 115 -8.30 5.42 17.67
C ASP A 115 -6.97 5.69 16.95
N PHE A 116 -6.53 4.74 16.11
CA PHE A 116 -5.38 4.98 15.23
C PHE A 116 -5.79 5.85 14.05
N THR A 117 -4.87 6.70 13.59
CA THR A 117 -5.08 7.65 12.50
C THR A 117 -4.20 7.29 11.29
N GLU A 118 -4.74 7.41 10.07
CA GLU A 118 -3.96 7.27 8.83
C GLU A 118 -2.74 8.18 8.84
N LEU A 119 -1.59 7.68 8.41
CA LEU A 119 -0.30 8.39 8.48
C LEU A 119 -0.32 9.74 7.74
N ASN A 120 -1.07 9.87 6.65
CA ASN A 120 -1.23 11.13 5.92
C ASN A 120 -2.20 12.13 6.57
N ARG A 121 -2.87 11.75 7.66
CA ARG A 121 -3.84 12.59 8.40
C ARG A 121 -3.39 12.90 9.82
N VAL A 122 -2.20 12.43 10.22
CA VAL A 122 -1.70 12.69 11.57
C VAL A 122 -1.38 14.16 11.79
N LYS A 123 -1.51 14.59 13.02
CA LYS A 123 -0.91 15.85 13.45
C LYS A 123 0.59 15.62 13.66
N MET A 124 1.41 16.22 12.84
CA MET A 124 2.86 15.95 12.77
C MET A 124 3.61 16.27 14.06
N ASP A 125 3.09 17.20 14.86
CA ASP A 125 3.61 17.55 16.19
C ASP A 125 3.29 16.51 17.28
N THR A 126 2.35 15.60 17.03
CA THR A 126 1.94 14.57 18.00
C THR A 126 2.50 13.20 17.71
N VAL A 127 2.92 12.92 16.48
CA VAL A 127 3.45 11.61 16.06
C VAL A 127 4.94 11.72 15.73
N PRO A 128 5.83 11.01 16.44
CA PRO A 128 7.27 11.09 16.22
C PRO A 128 7.68 10.39 14.92
N SER A 129 8.00 11.17 13.87
CA SER A 129 8.40 10.73 12.54
C SER A 129 9.52 9.68 12.56
N LYS A 130 10.60 9.96 13.30
CA LYS A 130 11.77 9.08 13.43
C LYS A 130 11.41 7.69 13.93
N ILE A 131 10.64 7.62 15.03
CA ILE A 131 10.27 6.33 15.64
C ILE A 131 9.32 5.57 14.71
N THR A 132 8.38 6.28 14.09
CA THR A 132 7.42 5.71 13.14
C THR A 132 8.15 5.15 11.93
N GLY A 133 9.02 5.92 11.30
CA GLY A 133 9.82 5.47 10.15
C GLY A 133 10.70 4.27 10.49
N GLU A 134 11.45 4.32 11.60
CA GLU A 134 12.30 3.22 12.02
C GLU A 134 11.51 1.92 12.28
N ARG A 135 10.37 2.00 12.98
CA ARG A 135 9.52 0.83 13.26
C ARG A 135 8.98 0.21 11.97
N LEU A 136 8.43 1.04 11.10
CA LEU A 136 7.87 0.60 9.82
C LEU A 136 8.97 -0.03 8.94
N GLY A 137 10.10 0.65 8.77
CA GLY A 137 11.21 0.15 7.98
C GLY A 137 11.76 -1.18 8.52
N ARG A 138 11.92 -1.30 9.85
CA ARG A 138 12.35 -2.58 10.47
C ARG A 138 11.35 -3.71 10.26
N PHE A 139 10.06 -3.42 10.31
CA PHE A 139 9.02 -4.42 10.07
C PHE A 139 9.08 -4.90 8.62
N ILE A 140 9.03 -3.99 7.64
CA ILE A 140 9.06 -4.33 6.22
C ILE A 140 10.38 -5.03 5.83
N GLY A 141 11.53 -4.56 6.36
CA GLY A 141 12.81 -5.21 6.12
C GLY A 141 12.89 -6.65 6.64
N LYS A 142 12.34 -6.92 7.83
CA LYS A 142 12.21 -8.29 8.36
C LYS A 142 11.22 -9.13 7.56
N PHE A 143 10.09 -8.53 7.15
CA PHE A 143 9.05 -9.17 6.36
C PHE A 143 9.61 -9.68 5.02
N HIS A 144 10.27 -8.81 4.25
CA HIS A 144 10.91 -9.18 3.00
C HIS A 144 12.03 -10.22 3.20
N ARG A 145 12.89 -10.01 4.21
CA ARG A 145 13.97 -10.96 4.53
C ARG A 145 13.45 -12.35 4.89
N THR A 146 12.40 -12.43 5.70
CA THR A 146 11.85 -13.71 6.18
C THR A 146 11.21 -14.51 5.05
N SER A 147 10.63 -13.82 4.06
CA SER A 147 9.98 -14.42 2.90
C SER A 147 10.88 -14.53 1.66
N PHE A 148 12.15 -14.07 1.75
CA PHE A 148 13.07 -14.04 0.61
C PHE A 148 13.32 -15.43 0.03
N MET A 149 13.01 -15.61 -1.27
CA MET A 149 13.15 -16.86 -2.03
C MET A 149 12.45 -18.08 -1.42
N ASP A 150 11.43 -17.84 -0.59
CA ASP A 150 10.65 -18.90 0.04
C ASP A 150 9.58 -19.43 -0.90
N ASN A 151 9.66 -20.73 -1.20
CA ASN A 151 8.78 -21.39 -2.15
C ASN A 151 7.32 -21.49 -1.67
N GLU A 152 7.08 -21.64 -0.37
CA GLU A 152 5.74 -21.76 0.17
C GLU A 152 5.01 -20.42 0.07
N PHE A 153 5.66 -19.30 0.37
CA PHE A 153 5.10 -17.99 0.12
C PHE A 153 4.86 -17.74 -1.36
N ARG A 154 5.82 -18.11 -2.23
CA ARG A 154 5.65 -17.98 -3.68
C ARG A 154 4.45 -18.75 -4.20
N ASP A 155 4.25 -19.97 -3.73
CA ASP A 155 3.14 -20.80 -4.21
C ASP A 155 1.78 -20.35 -3.66
N SER A 156 1.78 -19.75 -2.46
CA SER A 156 0.56 -19.31 -1.76
C SER A 156 0.10 -17.91 -2.14
N PHE A 157 0.98 -17.04 -2.67
CA PHE A 157 0.69 -15.63 -2.94
C PHE A 157 0.84 -15.27 -4.42
N LYS A 158 0.13 -16.01 -5.29
CA LYS A 158 0.05 -15.76 -6.74
C LYS A 158 -1.13 -14.84 -7.07
N ASN A 159 -1.11 -13.60 -6.58
CA ASN A 159 -2.16 -12.61 -6.81
C ASN A 159 -1.95 -11.90 -8.17
N ILE A 160 -2.08 -12.65 -9.26
CA ILE A 160 -1.74 -12.21 -10.62
C ILE A 160 -2.72 -11.15 -11.13
N GLU A 161 -4.00 -11.25 -10.78
CA GLU A 161 -5.02 -10.31 -11.28
C GLU A 161 -4.76 -8.88 -10.79
N ILE A 162 -4.39 -8.71 -9.53
CA ILE A 162 -4.03 -7.38 -9.00
C ILE A 162 -2.78 -6.81 -9.68
N GLN A 163 -1.79 -7.65 -9.99
CA GLN A 163 -0.58 -7.21 -10.70
C GLN A 163 -0.91 -6.75 -12.13
N LYS A 164 -1.81 -7.46 -12.83
CA LYS A 164 -2.31 -7.05 -14.15
C LYS A 164 -3.03 -5.71 -14.10
N VAL A 165 -3.91 -5.52 -13.10
CA VAL A 165 -4.63 -4.24 -12.92
C VAL A 165 -3.63 -3.11 -12.67
N ARG A 166 -2.64 -3.31 -11.79
CA ARG A 166 -1.58 -2.32 -11.57
C ARG A 166 -0.78 -2.04 -12.85
N HIS A 167 -0.44 -3.06 -13.62
CA HIS A 167 0.24 -2.86 -14.90
C HIS A 167 -0.59 -1.98 -15.84
N GLN A 168 -1.87 -2.27 -16.02
CA GLN A 168 -2.78 -1.55 -16.91
C GLN A 168 -3.04 -0.11 -16.48
N LEU A 169 -3.02 0.20 -15.19
CA LEU A 169 -3.34 1.53 -14.67
C LEU A 169 -2.09 2.38 -14.40
N GLN A 170 -1.00 1.80 -13.93
CA GLN A 170 0.17 2.55 -13.49
C GLN A 170 1.29 2.59 -14.54
N TYR A 171 1.63 1.43 -15.13
CA TYR A 171 2.85 1.32 -15.94
C TYR A 171 2.59 1.51 -17.44
N GLU A 172 1.60 0.85 -18.00
CA GLU A 172 1.32 0.90 -19.44
C GLU A 172 0.96 2.32 -19.92
N PRO A 173 0.06 3.07 -19.23
CA PRO A 173 -0.32 4.41 -19.63
C PRO A 173 0.59 5.52 -19.09
N ALA A 174 1.67 5.23 -18.35
CA ALA A 174 2.49 6.23 -17.65
C ALA A 174 2.91 7.41 -18.54
N CYS A 175 3.25 7.17 -19.82
CA CYS A 175 3.61 8.22 -20.76
C CYS A 175 2.43 9.10 -21.23
N THR A 176 1.20 8.75 -20.87
CA THR A 176 0.00 9.56 -21.15
C THR A 176 -0.38 10.44 -19.98
N TYR A 177 0.23 10.22 -18.81
CA TYR A 177 0.05 11.05 -17.64
C TYR A 177 1.04 12.22 -17.71
N GLY A 178 0.51 13.44 -17.78
CA GLY A 178 1.29 14.64 -17.97
C GLY A 178 1.49 15.05 -19.43
N ASP A 179 2.03 16.23 -19.64
CA ASP A 179 2.30 16.82 -20.95
C ASP A 179 3.82 16.85 -21.21
N TRP A 180 4.25 16.26 -22.32
CA TRP A 180 5.66 16.01 -22.63
C TRP A 180 6.08 16.80 -23.87
N ASP A 181 6.81 17.89 -23.69
CA ASP A 181 7.37 18.71 -24.79
C ASP A 181 8.42 17.96 -25.61
N ASP A 182 9.22 17.10 -24.95
CA ASP A 182 10.25 16.31 -25.62
C ASP A 182 9.78 14.90 -25.96
N PRO A 183 9.64 14.57 -27.28
CA PRO A 183 9.22 13.23 -27.70
C PRO A 183 10.17 12.11 -27.28
N SER A 184 11.45 12.39 -27.05
CA SER A 184 12.42 11.37 -26.63
C SER A 184 12.21 10.97 -25.18
N THR A 185 11.95 11.92 -24.31
CA THR A 185 11.56 11.69 -22.90
C THR A 185 10.27 10.87 -22.82
N LYS A 186 9.24 11.26 -23.57
CA LYS A 186 7.98 10.51 -23.65
C LYS A 186 8.18 9.05 -24.09
N ALA A 187 8.99 8.84 -25.12
CA ALA A 187 9.30 7.51 -25.63
C ALA A 187 10.08 6.66 -24.61
N MET A 188 10.99 7.28 -23.86
CA MET A 188 11.76 6.61 -22.81
C MET A 188 10.87 6.23 -21.63
N ILE A 189 10.01 7.13 -21.15
CA ILE A 189 9.02 6.85 -20.11
C ILE A 189 8.16 5.67 -20.55
N LYS A 190 7.57 5.72 -21.76
CA LYS A 190 6.75 4.65 -22.30
C LYS A 190 7.46 3.29 -22.27
N LYS A 191 8.69 3.27 -22.74
CA LYS A 191 9.46 2.02 -22.84
C LYS A 191 9.78 1.48 -21.45
N ARG A 192 10.38 2.29 -20.58
CA ARG A 192 10.87 1.83 -19.27
C ARG A 192 9.76 1.46 -18.33
N SER A 193 8.66 2.23 -18.29
CA SER A 193 7.52 1.91 -17.45
C SER A 193 6.84 0.61 -17.90
N ARG A 194 6.62 0.41 -19.20
CA ARG A 194 6.05 -0.82 -19.72
C ARG A 194 6.95 -2.03 -19.44
N ASP A 195 8.25 -1.94 -19.74
CA ASP A 195 9.20 -3.03 -19.53
C ASP A 195 9.23 -3.44 -18.04
N LEU A 196 9.20 -2.47 -17.11
CA LEU A 196 9.09 -2.77 -15.68
C LEU A 196 7.75 -3.42 -15.35
N GLY A 197 6.64 -2.83 -15.77
CA GLY A 197 5.29 -3.35 -15.48
C GLY A 197 5.08 -4.77 -16.01
N GLU A 198 5.63 -5.11 -17.18
CA GLU A 198 5.64 -6.48 -17.72
C GLU A 198 6.47 -7.41 -16.80
N SER A 199 7.67 -7.00 -16.40
CA SER A 199 8.56 -7.81 -15.54
C SER A 199 8.01 -8.05 -14.14
N LEU A 200 7.15 -7.16 -13.62
CA LEU A 200 6.52 -7.30 -12.32
C LEU A 200 5.37 -8.32 -12.30
N GLN A 201 4.91 -8.78 -13.46
CA GLN A 201 3.94 -9.88 -13.56
C GLN A 201 4.60 -11.26 -13.41
N ASP A 202 5.93 -11.31 -13.52
CA ASP A 202 6.70 -12.53 -13.25
C ASP A 202 6.84 -12.79 -11.74
N THR A 203 7.30 -13.97 -11.40
CA THR A 203 7.58 -14.37 -10.04
C THR A 203 8.64 -13.46 -9.41
N GLY A 204 8.30 -12.84 -8.27
CA GLY A 204 9.21 -11.98 -7.52
C GLY A 204 10.21 -12.75 -6.64
N THR A 205 10.77 -12.06 -5.66
CA THR A 205 11.82 -12.56 -4.77
C THR A 205 11.40 -12.65 -3.29
N CYS A 206 10.36 -11.96 -2.89
CA CYS A 206 9.85 -11.95 -1.51
C CYS A 206 8.33 -11.70 -1.49
N LEU A 207 7.72 -11.96 -0.34
CA LEU A 207 6.34 -11.52 -0.11
C LEU A 207 6.34 -10.01 0.08
N VAL A 208 5.45 -9.30 -0.62
CA VAL A 208 5.22 -7.87 -0.51
C VAL A 208 3.77 -7.60 -0.07
N MET A 209 3.56 -6.50 0.63
CA MET A 209 2.21 -5.99 0.94
C MET A 209 1.52 -5.54 -0.34
N GLY A 210 2.29 -4.96 -1.26
CA GLY A 210 1.87 -4.58 -2.60
C GLY A 210 1.18 -3.23 -2.68
N ASP A 211 0.79 -2.63 -1.55
CA ASP A 211 0.17 -1.30 -1.46
C ASP A 211 0.58 -0.58 -0.17
N LEU A 212 1.88 -0.53 0.09
CA LEU A 212 2.42 0.18 1.26
C LEU A 212 2.46 1.69 1.00
N TRP A 213 1.46 2.41 1.48
CA TRP A 213 1.34 3.85 1.34
C TRP A 213 0.74 4.48 2.62
N PRO A 214 0.81 5.81 2.82
CA PRO A 214 0.41 6.43 4.07
C PRO A 214 -1.03 6.12 4.55
N PRO A 215 -2.05 6.01 3.69
CA PRO A 215 -3.40 5.61 4.11
C PRO A 215 -3.53 4.15 4.61
N SER A 216 -2.62 3.24 4.25
CA SER A 216 -2.59 1.86 4.76
C SER A 216 -1.80 1.72 6.07
N VAL A 217 -1.17 2.81 6.54
CA VAL A 217 -0.36 2.86 7.76
C VAL A 217 -1.10 3.69 8.81
N PHE A 218 -1.70 3.04 9.78
CA PHE A 218 -2.39 3.67 10.89
C PHE A 218 -1.45 3.80 12.09
N VAL A 219 -1.39 4.98 12.69
CA VAL A 219 -0.48 5.28 13.80
C VAL A 219 -1.20 6.01 14.93
N ASN A 220 -0.62 5.93 16.13
CA ASN A 220 -1.05 6.72 17.28
C ASN A 220 0.11 7.57 17.84
N GLU A 221 -0.14 8.38 18.86
CA GLU A 221 0.83 9.28 19.48
C GLU A 221 2.06 8.57 20.07
N THR A 222 1.98 7.28 20.38
CA THR A 222 3.12 6.47 20.83
C THR A 222 3.93 5.86 19.68
N ALA A 223 3.61 6.23 18.43
CA ALA A 223 4.10 5.63 17.20
C ALA A 223 3.85 4.11 17.14
N ALA A 224 2.81 3.60 17.80
CA ALA A 224 2.34 2.25 17.50
C ALA A 224 1.66 2.24 16.13
N ILE A 225 1.87 1.16 15.37
CA ILE A 225 1.47 1.06 13.95
C ILE A 225 0.52 -0.11 13.76
N ARG A 226 -0.52 0.11 12.95
CA ARG A 226 -1.39 -0.92 12.39
C ARG A 226 -1.32 -0.82 10.87
N LEU A 227 -0.96 -1.93 10.21
CA LEU A 227 -0.86 -2.02 8.75
C LEU A 227 -2.11 -2.70 8.21
N ILE A 228 -2.93 -1.95 7.49
CA ILE A 228 -4.19 -2.44 6.90
C ILE A 228 -4.06 -2.62 5.38
N ASP A 229 -5.09 -3.16 4.73
CA ASP A 229 -5.19 -3.31 3.27
C ASP A 229 -4.13 -4.24 2.66
N TRP A 230 -4.18 -5.52 3.05
CA TRP A 230 -3.28 -6.57 2.56
C TRP A 230 -3.80 -7.29 1.30
N GLU A 231 -4.84 -6.81 0.68
CA GLU A 231 -5.48 -7.44 -0.48
C GLU A 231 -4.62 -7.45 -1.75
N PHE A 232 -3.60 -6.59 -1.80
CA PHE A 232 -2.58 -6.57 -2.84
C PHE A 232 -1.39 -7.48 -2.55
N ALA A 233 -1.38 -8.19 -1.41
CA ALA A 233 -0.26 -9.04 -1.04
C ALA A 233 0.01 -10.11 -2.10
N HIS A 234 1.26 -10.21 -2.53
CA HIS A 234 1.73 -11.21 -3.49
C HIS A 234 3.22 -11.49 -3.33
N PHE A 235 3.70 -12.57 -3.97
CA PHE A 235 5.13 -12.85 -4.02
C PHE A 235 5.75 -12.01 -5.15
N GLY A 236 6.23 -10.84 -4.78
CA GLY A 236 6.65 -9.77 -5.67
C GLY A 236 8.10 -9.35 -5.49
N ARG A 237 8.39 -8.10 -5.87
CA ARG A 237 9.71 -7.48 -5.78
C ARG A 237 9.70 -6.40 -4.69
N PRO A 238 10.76 -6.25 -3.87
CA PRO A 238 10.77 -5.34 -2.72
C PRO A 238 10.54 -3.87 -3.11
N LEU A 239 10.86 -3.48 -4.35
CA LEU A 239 10.58 -2.13 -4.85
C LEU A 239 9.08 -1.78 -4.83
N GLN A 240 8.18 -2.79 -4.88
CA GLN A 240 6.72 -2.57 -4.89
C GLN A 240 6.19 -2.07 -3.54
N ASP A 241 6.88 -2.34 -2.44
CA ASP A 241 6.57 -1.75 -1.13
C ASP A 241 7.46 -0.52 -0.86
N VAL A 242 8.78 -0.70 -0.97
CA VAL A 242 9.74 0.35 -0.56
C VAL A 242 9.71 1.54 -1.51
N GLY A 243 9.64 1.29 -2.83
CA GLY A 243 9.51 2.33 -3.84
C GLY A 243 8.15 3.02 -3.80
N HIS A 244 7.09 2.25 -3.52
CA HIS A 244 5.75 2.81 -3.37
C HIS A 244 5.70 3.79 -2.19
N PHE A 245 6.18 3.36 -1.02
CA PHE A 245 6.24 4.22 0.16
C PHE A 245 7.14 5.44 -0.04
N ALA A 246 8.29 5.27 -0.74
CA ALA A 246 9.19 6.37 -1.09
C ALA A 246 8.49 7.44 -1.94
N ALA A 247 7.75 7.01 -2.98
CA ALA A 247 6.99 7.92 -3.83
C ALA A 247 5.99 8.76 -3.02
N HIS A 248 5.26 8.11 -2.12
CA HIS A 248 4.27 8.79 -1.28
C HIS A 248 4.90 9.74 -0.26
N CYS A 249 6.01 9.36 0.39
CA CYS A 249 6.75 10.28 1.27
C CYS A 249 7.24 11.51 0.50
N TRP A 250 7.73 11.30 -0.73
CA TRP A 250 8.21 12.40 -1.58
C TRP A 250 7.05 13.33 -1.98
N MET A 251 5.91 12.80 -2.39
CA MET A 251 4.72 13.59 -2.77
C MET A 251 4.18 14.42 -1.61
N GLN A 252 4.06 13.81 -0.43
CA GLN A 252 3.62 14.51 0.78
C GLN A 252 4.59 15.64 1.15
N ARG A 253 5.89 15.35 1.15
CA ARG A 253 6.93 16.35 1.41
C ARG A 253 6.83 17.52 0.43
N GLN A 254 6.71 17.25 -0.86
CA GLN A 254 6.63 18.28 -1.91
C GLN A 254 5.45 19.24 -1.66
N VAL A 255 4.30 18.71 -1.30
CA VAL A 255 3.10 19.52 -1.03
C VAL A 255 3.24 20.28 0.29
N ASP A 256 3.88 19.70 1.28
CA ASP A 256 4.07 20.27 2.61
C ASP A 256 5.25 21.28 2.70
N GLU A 257 6.10 21.37 1.69
CA GLU A 257 7.17 22.40 1.62
C GLU A 257 6.62 23.82 1.79
N SER A 258 5.40 24.05 1.32
CA SER A 258 4.69 25.33 1.52
C SER A 258 4.25 25.57 2.96
N ASN A 259 4.22 24.54 3.82
CA ASN A 259 3.64 24.56 5.18
C ASN A 259 4.67 24.26 6.30
N ASN A 260 5.98 24.21 6.02
CA ASN A 260 7.06 23.81 6.94
C ASN A 260 6.93 22.40 7.54
N ALA A 261 6.20 21.50 6.91
CA ALA A 261 6.01 20.10 7.35
C ALA A 261 6.93 19.12 6.60
N SER A 262 7.70 19.59 5.63
CA SER A 262 8.62 18.79 4.81
C SER A 262 9.64 18.00 5.64
N ASP A 263 10.16 18.59 6.73
CA ASP A 263 11.16 17.96 7.60
C ASP A 263 10.63 16.69 8.27
N TRP A 264 9.32 16.63 8.59
CA TRP A 264 8.71 15.47 9.20
C TRP A 264 8.70 14.25 8.25
N TRP A 265 8.35 14.47 6.97
CA TRP A 265 8.35 13.42 5.95
C TRP A 265 9.77 12.98 5.59
N ASP A 266 10.71 13.91 5.54
CA ASP A 266 12.14 13.62 5.32
C ASP A 266 12.72 12.75 6.44
N GLU A 267 12.43 13.08 7.69
CA GLU A 267 12.89 12.31 8.85
C GLU A 267 12.23 10.93 8.87
N LEU A 268 10.92 10.85 8.59
CA LEU A 268 10.17 9.60 8.47
C LEU A 268 10.83 8.68 7.43
N TRP A 269 11.05 9.20 6.22
CA TRP A 269 11.64 8.42 5.15
C TRP A 269 13.07 7.96 5.46
N ARG A 270 13.95 8.86 5.91
CA ARG A 270 15.33 8.50 6.28
C ARG A 270 15.35 7.41 7.34
N SER A 271 14.53 7.55 8.36
CA SER A 271 14.44 6.56 9.43
C SER A 271 13.85 5.23 8.95
N PHE A 272 12.91 5.29 7.99
CA PHE A 272 12.34 4.10 7.34
C PHE A 272 13.43 3.33 6.57
N ILE A 273 14.15 3.99 5.67
CA ILE A 273 15.14 3.29 4.83
C ILE A 273 16.32 2.77 5.65
N ASP A 274 16.75 3.48 6.69
CA ASP A 274 17.78 3.03 7.61
C ASP A 274 17.30 1.82 8.43
N GLY A 275 16.08 1.88 8.96
CA GLY A 275 15.43 0.76 9.65
C GLY A 275 15.27 -0.47 8.78
N TYR A 276 14.87 -0.27 7.53
CA TYR A 276 14.74 -1.33 6.52
C TYR A 276 16.09 -2.02 6.25
N LYS A 277 17.12 -1.25 5.89
CA LYS A 277 18.47 -1.76 5.64
C LYS A 277 19.01 -2.55 6.82
N HIS A 278 18.89 -1.98 8.02
CA HIS A 278 19.32 -2.63 9.25
C HIS A 278 18.63 -3.98 9.45
N ALA A 279 17.32 -4.04 9.25
CA ALA A 279 16.52 -5.25 9.48
C ALA A 279 16.69 -6.30 8.36
N ALA A 280 16.86 -5.88 7.11
CA ALA A 280 17.21 -6.74 6.00
C ALA A 280 18.61 -7.35 6.16
N GLY A 281 19.53 -6.61 6.80
CA GLY A 281 20.90 -7.08 7.07
C GLY A 281 21.61 -7.57 5.80
N ASP A 282 22.28 -8.72 5.87
CA ASP A 282 23.01 -9.31 4.73
C ASP A 282 22.10 -9.66 3.53
N CYS A 283 20.77 -9.72 3.74
CA CYS A 283 19.83 -9.95 2.66
C CYS A 283 19.57 -8.67 1.83
N TYR A 284 19.91 -7.48 2.34
CA TYR A 284 19.64 -6.22 1.67
C TYR A 284 20.21 -6.17 0.23
N SER A 285 21.47 -6.57 0.05
CA SER A 285 22.11 -6.57 -1.28
C SER A 285 21.50 -7.57 -2.28
N LYS A 286 20.78 -8.58 -1.78
CA LYS A 286 20.04 -9.53 -2.60
C LYS A 286 18.63 -9.03 -2.93
N LEU A 287 17.97 -8.39 -1.97
CA LEU A 287 16.67 -7.75 -2.13
C LEU A 287 16.79 -6.52 -3.07
N PHE A 288 17.80 -5.68 -2.86
CA PHE A 288 18.11 -4.51 -3.68
C PHE A 288 19.43 -4.71 -4.44
N ASN A 289 19.44 -5.65 -5.38
CA ASN A 289 20.53 -5.82 -6.32
C ASN A 289 20.58 -4.66 -7.34
N SER A 290 21.51 -4.68 -8.26
CA SER A 290 21.68 -3.62 -9.26
C SER A 290 20.43 -3.42 -10.14
N GLU A 291 19.71 -4.51 -10.45
CA GLU A 291 18.48 -4.44 -11.24
C GLU A 291 17.35 -3.76 -10.44
N GLU A 292 17.12 -4.16 -9.18
CA GLU A 292 16.14 -3.51 -8.31
C GLU A 292 16.43 -2.02 -8.14
N LYS A 293 17.69 -1.65 -7.92
CA LYS A 293 18.10 -0.25 -7.80
C LYS A 293 17.87 0.55 -9.08
N ASN A 294 18.06 -0.05 -10.25
CA ASN A 294 17.77 0.61 -11.53
C ASN A 294 16.27 0.76 -11.80
N ASN A 295 15.46 -0.13 -11.25
CA ASN A 295 14.03 -0.17 -11.51
C ASN A 295 13.18 0.60 -10.48
N ILE A 296 13.73 0.84 -9.28
CA ILE A 296 12.95 1.52 -8.22
C ILE A 296 12.56 2.94 -8.60
N GLY A 297 13.43 3.66 -9.31
CA GLY A 297 13.13 5.00 -9.84
C GLY A 297 11.96 5.00 -10.82
N ILE A 298 11.86 3.96 -11.65
CA ILE A 298 10.74 3.80 -12.59
C ILE A 298 9.43 3.62 -11.80
N HIS A 299 9.44 2.77 -10.77
CA HIS A 299 8.26 2.56 -9.92
C HIS A 299 7.84 3.86 -9.20
N ILE A 300 8.78 4.57 -8.59
CA ILE A 300 8.56 5.86 -7.92
C ILE A 300 7.96 6.87 -8.91
N GLY A 301 8.58 7.05 -10.07
CA GLY A 301 8.14 8.03 -11.06
C GLY A 301 6.74 7.70 -11.63
N THR A 302 6.46 6.42 -11.92
CA THR A 302 5.12 6.02 -12.40
C THR A 302 4.05 6.21 -11.33
N GLU A 303 4.36 5.99 -10.04
CA GLU A 303 3.44 6.27 -8.94
C GLU A 303 3.16 7.76 -8.80
N ILE A 304 4.17 8.62 -8.91
CA ILE A 304 3.98 10.08 -8.91
C ILE A 304 3.07 10.50 -10.09
N LEU A 305 3.31 9.98 -11.29
CA LEU A 305 2.51 10.34 -12.48
C LEU A 305 1.05 9.94 -12.33
N ILE A 306 0.75 8.73 -11.88
CA ILE A 306 -0.65 8.28 -11.73
C ILE A 306 -1.40 9.06 -10.64
N ARG A 307 -0.69 9.53 -9.59
CA ARG A 307 -1.27 10.36 -8.52
C ARG A 307 -1.41 11.82 -8.90
N ALA A 308 -0.55 12.35 -9.77
CA ALA A 308 -0.62 13.75 -10.20
C ALA A 308 -1.55 13.97 -11.40
N PHE A 309 -1.62 13.02 -12.34
CA PHE A 309 -2.29 13.19 -13.62
C PHE A 309 -3.18 12.01 -14.02
N GLY A 310 -3.14 10.91 -13.28
CA GLY A 310 -3.89 9.69 -13.58
C GLY A 310 -5.19 9.57 -12.78
N PRO A 311 -5.83 8.40 -12.86
CA PRO A 311 -7.15 8.15 -12.25
C PRO A 311 -7.17 8.13 -10.72
N PHE A 312 -6.01 8.17 -10.06
CA PHE A 312 -5.91 8.15 -8.59
C PHE A 312 -5.48 9.50 -8.00
N ARG A 313 -5.72 10.59 -8.73
CA ARG A 313 -5.47 11.96 -8.27
C ARG A 313 -6.49 12.42 -7.23
N ASP A 314 -7.77 12.17 -7.52
CA ASP A 314 -8.88 12.66 -6.72
C ASP A 314 -8.86 12.13 -5.28
N GLY A 315 -9.13 13.01 -4.33
CA GLY A 315 -9.18 12.68 -2.90
C GLY A 315 -7.81 12.44 -2.24
N TYR A 316 -6.71 12.70 -2.94
CA TYR A 316 -5.35 12.52 -2.40
C TYR A 316 -4.48 13.76 -2.57
N VAL A 317 -3.18 13.63 -2.42
CA VAL A 317 -2.20 14.72 -2.24
C VAL A 317 -2.24 15.82 -3.30
N TYR A 318 -2.55 15.49 -4.55
CA TYR A 318 -2.60 16.45 -5.65
C TYR A 318 -4.01 16.94 -6.03
N ASP A 319 -5.06 16.42 -5.43
CA ASP A 319 -6.43 16.82 -5.67
C ASP A 319 -6.68 18.34 -5.54
N PRO A 320 -6.11 19.04 -4.53
CA PRO A 320 -6.33 20.49 -4.34
C PRO A 320 -5.73 21.39 -5.42
N PHE A 321 -4.87 20.90 -6.30
CA PHE A 321 -4.14 21.74 -7.26
C PHE A 321 -4.81 21.72 -8.63
N GLU A 322 -5.04 22.90 -9.21
CA GLU A 322 -5.56 23.05 -10.57
C GLU A 322 -4.48 22.69 -11.62
N GLU A 323 -4.93 22.35 -12.84
CA GLU A 323 -4.03 22.14 -13.99
C GLU A 323 -3.14 23.38 -14.21
N GLY A 324 -1.84 23.15 -14.47
CA GLY A 324 -0.85 24.22 -14.63
C GLY A 324 -0.25 24.76 -13.32
N HIS A 325 -0.66 24.24 -12.16
CA HIS A 325 -0.02 24.60 -10.90
C HIS A 325 1.43 24.13 -10.86
N THR A 326 2.35 24.93 -10.30
CA THR A 326 3.80 24.63 -10.24
C THR A 326 4.10 23.30 -9.57
N VAL A 327 3.37 22.93 -8.52
CA VAL A 327 3.48 21.63 -7.81
C VAL A 327 3.32 20.45 -8.78
N LEU A 328 2.37 20.52 -9.71
CA LEU A 328 2.14 19.46 -10.71
C LEU A 328 3.28 19.41 -11.75
N TYR A 329 3.76 20.59 -12.17
CA TYR A 329 4.91 20.66 -13.06
C TYR A 329 6.17 20.05 -12.43
N ASP A 330 6.45 20.38 -11.17
CA ASP A 330 7.59 19.82 -10.43
C ASP A 330 7.44 18.31 -10.21
N ALA A 331 6.22 17.83 -9.94
CA ALA A 331 5.91 16.40 -9.84
C ALA A 331 6.19 15.67 -11.17
N GLN A 332 5.75 16.23 -12.29
CA GLN A 332 5.99 15.67 -13.62
C GLN A 332 7.48 15.61 -13.95
N LYS A 333 8.21 16.70 -13.67
CA LYS A 333 9.65 16.77 -13.91
C LYS A 333 10.41 15.73 -13.07
N ALA A 334 10.14 15.67 -11.77
CA ALA A 334 10.78 14.70 -10.87
C ALA A 334 10.47 13.26 -11.29
N ALA A 335 9.23 12.98 -11.68
CA ALA A 335 8.85 11.65 -12.16
C ALA A 335 9.63 11.27 -13.44
N ALA A 336 9.79 12.20 -14.39
CA ALA A 336 10.61 11.99 -15.60
C ALA A 336 12.07 11.72 -15.24
N ASP A 337 12.65 12.51 -14.34
CA ASP A 337 14.03 12.34 -13.88
C ASP A 337 14.22 10.96 -13.24
N PHE A 338 13.32 10.52 -12.35
CA PHE A 338 13.39 9.20 -11.70
C PHE A 338 13.20 8.04 -12.70
N ILE A 339 12.33 8.19 -13.69
CA ILE A 339 12.12 7.16 -14.71
C ILE A 339 13.30 7.10 -15.68
N CYS A 340 13.79 8.23 -16.13
CA CYS A 340 14.80 8.30 -17.19
C CYS A 340 16.23 8.12 -16.68
N GLU A 341 16.52 8.55 -15.44
CA GLU A 341 17.85 8.54 -14.84
C GLU A 341 17.88 7.67 -13.58
N PRO A 342 18.30 6.39 -13.66
CA PRO A 342 18.26 5.46 -12.52
C PRO A 342 18.94 5.97 -11.25
N ASN A 343 20.06 6.71 -11.42
CA ASN A 343 20.80 7.24 -10.27
C ASN A 343 20.06 8.34 -9.52
N ALA A 344 19.17 9.08 -10.19
CA ALA A 344 18.42 10.17 -9.54
C ALA A 344 17.60 9.67 -8.34
N ALA A 345 16.91 8.56 -8.50
CA ALA A 345 16.16 7.96 -7.39
C ALA A 345 17.07 7.34 -6.33
N ILE A 346 18.20 6.70 -6.73
CA ILE A 346 19.17 6.13 -5.79
C ILE A 346 19.74 7.21 -4.87
N GLU A 347 20.11 8.35 -5.43
CA GLU A 347 20.67 9.50 -4.69
C GLU A 347 19.59 10.18 -3.83
N ALA A 348 18.40 10.44 -4.38
CA ALA A 348 17.34 11.15 -3.69
C ALA A 348 16.79 10.37 -2.48
N PHE A 349 16.72 9.05 -2.58
CA PHE A 349 16.10 8.21 -1.55
C PHE A 349 17.12 7.37 -0.75
N GLY A 350 18.38 7.39 -1.10
CA GLY A 350 19.46 6.70 -0.35
C GLY A 350 19.42 5.17 -0.50
N PHE A 351 19.08 4.61 -1.66
CA PHE A 351 19.04 3.15 -1.90
C PHE A 351 20.40 2.47 -2.02
#